data_0c314f2ca4f2af00961ef8c5adad5bf7
#
_entry.id   0c314f2ca4f2af00961ef8c5adad5bf7
#
_cell.length_a   1.000
_cell.length_b   1.000
_cell.length_c   1.000
_cell.angle_alpha   90.00
_cell.angle_beta   90.00
_cell.angle_gamma   90.00
#
_symmetry.space_group_name_H-M   'P 1'
#
loop_
_entity.id
_entity.type
_entity.pdbx_description
1 polymer ?
#
loop_
_entity_poly.entity_id
_entity_poly.type
_entity_poly.pdbx_seq_one_letter_code
_entity_poly.pdbx_strand_id
1 'polypeptide(L)'
;MNVLISGAGPAGLTAAHWLRRYGYSPTIVERAPALLLGGYKIDVRGAALQVLEEMGVHDAVVAAHTDMQGALLVDRQGNVVNRMSGDDFGHRVGGDLEIVRGTLCQILKDHLEEVELLFGDTIQ
;
A
#
# COMPACT_ATOMS: atom_id res chain seq x y z
N MET A 1 22.54 14.07 2.78
CA MET A 1 22.08 14.67 1.51
C MET A 1 20.56 14.72 1.55
N ASN A 2 19.97 15.87 1.20
CA ASN A 2 18.52 16.03 1.19
C ASN A 2 17.94 15.46 -0.11
N VAL A 3 16.79 14.80 0.00
CA VAL A 3 16.06 14.18 -1.12
C VAL A 3 14.60 14.60 -1.04
N LEU A 4 14.06 15.14 -2.11
CA LEU A 4 12.64 15.49 -2.22
C LEU A 4 11.91 14.37 -2.98
N ILE A 5 10.84 13.84 -2.38
CA ILE A 5 9.99 12.77 -2.93
C ILE A 5 8.62 13.35 -3.24
N SER A 6 8.14 13.17 -4.46
CA SER A 6 6.80 13.58 -4.87
C SER A 6 5.81 12.44 -4.70
N GLY A 7 4.88 12.61 -3.78
CA GLY A 7 3.77 11.70 -3.49
C GLY A 7 3.96 10.84 -2.25
N ALA A 8 2.95 10.84 -1.35
CA ALA A 8 2.85 10.02 -0.15
C ALA A 8 2.09 8.70 -0.39
N GLY A 9 2.24 8.11 -1.57
CA GLY A 9 1.76 6.77 -1.86
C GLY A 9 2.72 5.68 -1.35
N PRO A 10 2.38 4.38 -1.52
CA PRO A 10 3.22 3.29 -1.04
C PRO A 10 4.67 3.39 -1.52
N ALA A 11 4.88 3.77 -2.78
CA ALA A 11 6.23 3.91 -3.35
C ALA A 11 7.04 5.03 -2.68
N GLY A 12 6.44 6.22 -2.50
CA GLY A 12 7.13 7.35 -1.87
C GLY A 12 7.45 7.11 -0.40
N LEU A 13 6.52 6.52 0.33
CA LEU A 13 6.71 6.17 1.75
C LEU A 13 7.79 5.08 1.91
N THR A 14 7.77 4.05 1.05
CA THR A 14 8.83 3.02 1.05
C THR A 14 10.18 3.60 0.69
N ALA A 15 10.26 4.45 -0.34
CA ALA A 15 11.50 5.11 -0.73
C ALA A 15 12.06 5.99 0.40
N ALA A 16 11.18 6.74 1.10
CA ALA A 16 11.60 7.58 2.23
C ALA A 16 12.20 6.74 3.37
N HIS A 17 11.57 5.59 3.71
CA HIS A 17 12.10 4.67 4.71
C HIS A 17 13.52 4.23 4.37
N TRP A 18 13.74 3.75 3.16
CA TRP A 18 15.07 3.25 2.77
C TRP A 18 16.10 4.37 2.65
N LEU A 19 15.73 5.51 2.08
CA LEU A 19 16.63 6.67 2.04
C LEU A 19 17.05 7.11 3.44
N ARG A 20 16.11 7.17 4.39
CA ARG A 20 16.41 7.49 5.78
C ARG A 20 17.36 6.49 6.39
N ARG A 21 17.13 5.20 6.17
CA ARG A 21 17.96 4.11 6.66
C ARG A 21 19.40 4.16 6.10
N TYR A 22 19.55 4.68 4.88
CA TYR A 22 20.87 4.89 4.25
C TYR A 22 21.51 6.27 4.55
N GLY A 23 20.99 7.02 5.51
CA GLY A 23 21.58 8.27 5.96
C GLY A 23 21.26 9.50 5.13
N TYR A 24 20.25 9.43 4.25
CA TYR A 24 19.70 10.57 3.57
C TYR A 24 18.65 11.27 4.43
N SER A 25 18.29 12.51 4.07
CA SER A 25 17.23 13.28 4.71
C SER A 25 16.09 13.50 3.71
N PRO A 26 15.14 12.55 3.60
CA PRO A 26 14.02 12.68 2.70
C PRO A 26 12.95 13.63 3.25
N THR A 27 12.33 14.39 2.35
CA THR A 27 11.08 15.14 2.58
C THR A 27 10.08 14.66 1.54
N ILE A 28 8.86 14.35 1.95
CA ILE A 28 7.77 13.93 1.05
C ILE A 28 6.82 15.10 0.84
N VAL A 29 6.54 15.42 -0.42
CA VAL A 29 5.51 16.41 -0.81
C VAL A 29 4.31 15.65 -1.38
N GLU A 30 3.13 15.89 -0.85
CA GLU A 30 1.87 15.27 -1.27
C GLU A 30 0.83 16.35 -1.59
N ARG A 31 0.28 16.31 -2.81
CA ARG A 31 -0.71 17.30 -3.27
C ARG A 31 -2.05 17.23 -2.53
N ALA A 32 -2.43 16.07 -2.03
CA ALA A 32 -3.63 15.92 -1.21
C ALA A 32 -3.44 16.62 0.15
N PRO A 33 -4.51 17.18 0.75
CA PRO A 33 -4.43 17.89 2.03
C PRO A 33 -4.13 16.96 3.22
N ALA A 34 -4.25 15.65 3.02
CA ALA A 34 -3.94 14.62 4.00
C ALA A 34 -3.69 13.27 3.30
N LEU A 35 -3.22 12.29 4.05
CA LEU A 35 -3.08 10.93 3.56
C LEU A 35 -4.43 10.34 3.13
N LEU A 36 -4.51 9.83 1.93
CA LEU A 36 -5.72 9.19 1.41
C LEU A 36 -5.87 7.78 1.98
N LEU A 37 -6.73 7.61 2.97
CA LEU A 37 -6.93 6.35 3.69
C LEU A 37 -7.79 5.33 2.94
N GLY A 38 -8.57 5.77 1.96
CA GLY A 38 -9.41 4.91 1.12
C GLY A 38 -8.67 4.43 -0.12
N GLY A 39 -9.45 3.91 -1.05
CA GLY A 39 -8.99 3.50 -2.36
C GLY A 39 -9.28 2.02 -2.66
N TYR A 40 -8.71 1.55 -3.74
CA TYR A 40 -8.82 0.17 -4.16
C TYR A 40 -7.89 -0.74 -3.34
N LYS A 41 -8.18 -2.01 -3.38
CA LYS A 41 -7.33 -3.06 -2.85
C LYS A 41 -6.14 -3.29 -3.77
N ILE A 42 -5.01 -3.59 -3.19
CA ILE A 42 -3.78 -3.94 -3.89
C ILE A 42 -3.24 -5.25 -3.34
N ASP A 43 -2.55 -5.98 -4.19
CA ASP A 43 -1.85 -7.19 -3.79
C ASP A 43 -0.38 -6.88 -3.48
N VAL A 44 0.11 -7.44 -2.38
CA VAL A 44 1.52 -7.45 -2.02
C VAL A 44 2.04 -8.86 -2.27
N ARG A 45 2.96 -9.02 -3.22
CA ARG A 45 3.39 -10.32 -3.74
C ARG A 45 4.90 -10.40 -3.92
N GLY A 46 5.41 -11.62 -3.87
CA GLY A 46 6.81 -11.91 -4.21
C GLY A 46 7.80 -11.05 -3.43
N ALA A 47 8.68 -10.34 -4.13
CA ALA A 47 9.71 -9.50 -3.51
C ALA A 47 9.13 -8.37 -2.63
N ALA A 48 7.88 -7.93 -2.85
CA ALA A 48 7.27 -6.90 -2.00
C ALA A 48 7.02 -7.42 -0.57
N LEU A 49 6.71 -8.70 -0.39
CA LEU A 49 6.58 -9.31 0.95
C LEU A 49 7.90 -9.26 1.70
N GLN A 50 9.00 -9.63 1.03
CA GLN A 50 10.34 -9.53 1.62
C GLN A 50 10.69 -8.10 2.02
N VAL A 51 10.35 -7.11 1.17
CA VAL A 51 10.56 -5.70 1.50
C VAL A 51 9.79 -5.28 2.76
N LEU A 52 8.53 -5.73 2.93
CA LEU A 52 7.76 -5.46 4.15
C LEU A 52 8.41 -6.10 5.40
N GLU A 53 8.96 -7.31 5.27
CA GLU A 53 9.70 -7.99 6.35
C GLU A 53 10.95 -7.19 6.72
N GLU A 54 11.76 -6.81 5.74
CA GLU A 54 13.00 -6.04 5.94
C GLU A 54 12.73 -4.64 6.52
N MET A 55 11.56 -4.05 6.22
CA MET A 55 11.09 -2.81 6.82
C MET A 55 10.52 -3.00 8.24
N GLY A 56 10.20 -4.22 8.66
CA GLY A 56 9.58 -4.50 9.95
C GLY A 56 8.08 -4.18 10.03
N VAL A 57 7.40 -4.05 8.89
CA VAL A 57 5.96 -3.74 8.81
C VAL A 57 5.08 -4.91 8.38
N HIS A 58 5.67 -6.06 8.06
CA HIS A 58 4.96 -7.23 7.56
C HIS A 58 3.80 -7.65 8.48
N ASP A 59 4.04 -7.78 9.78
CA ASP A 59 3.01 -8.22 10.74
C ASP A 59 1.84 -7.24 10.83
N ALA A 60 2.11 -5.93 10.73
CA ALA A 60 1.06 -4.92 10.71
C ALA A 60 0.23 -5.01 9.42
N VAL A 61 0.85 -5.32 8.28
CA VAL A 61 0.15 -5.55 7.00
C VAL A 61 -0.67 -6.83 7.06
N VAL A 62 -0.14 -7.91 7.62
CA VAL A 62 -0.89 -9.17 7.86
C VAL A 62 -2.10 -8.93 8.75
N ALA A 63 -1.95 -8.17 9.84
CA ALA A 63 -3.06 -7.86 10.73
C ALA A 63 -4.18 -7.03 10.07
N ALA A 64 -3.83 -6.24 9.06
CA ALA A 64 -4.75 -5.35 8.33
C ALA A 64 -5.14 -5.86 6.93
N HIS A 65 -4.70 -7.06 6.54
CA HIS A 65 -5.00 -7.61 5.23
C HIS A 65 -6.51 -7.83 5.04
N THR A 66 -6.95 -7.76 3.80
CA THR A 66 -8.31 -8.09 3.42
C THR A 66 -8.31 -9.49 2.78
N ASP A 67 -9.29 -10.32 3.16
CA ASP A 67 -9.46 -11.64 2.56
C ASP A 67 -10.67 -11.61 1.63
N MET A 68 -10.42 -11.55 0.32
CA MET A 68 -11.48 -11.64 -0.67
C MET A 68 -11.97 -13.09 -0.76
N GLN A 69 -13.19 -13.34 -0.29
CA GLN A 69 -13.80 -14.66 -0.28
C GLN A 69 -14.19 -15.14 -1.67
N GLY A 70 -14.45 -14.23 -2.60
CA GLY A 70 -14.81 -14.55 -3.96
C GLY A 70 -15.41 -13.41 -4.75
N ALA A 71 -15.77 -13.71 -6.00
CA ALA A 71 -16.45 -12.80 -6.90
C ALA A 71 -17.69 -13.48 -7.50
N LEU A 72 -18.73 -12.67 -7.76
CA LEU A 72 -19.93 -13.09 -8.46
C LEU A 72 -20.00 -12.36 -9.80
N LEU A 73 -20.09 -13.11 -10.88
CA LEU A 73 -20.50 -12.56 -12.15
C LEU A 73 -22.02 -12.61 -12.22
N VAL A 74 -22.65 -11.46 -12.46
CA VAL A 74 -24.10 -11.33 -12.56
C VAL A 74 -24.53 -10.81 -13.93
N ASP A 75 -25.68 -11.23 -14.41
CA ASP A 75 -26.29 -10.70 -15.62
C ASP A 75 -26.93 -9.31 -15.37
N ARG A 76 -27.53 -8.72 -16.43
CA ARG A 76 -28.19 -7.43 -16.34
C ARG A 76 -29.43 -7.41 -15.45
N GLN A 77 -29.98 -8.57 -15.13
CA GLN A 77 -31.13 -8.79 -14.25
C GLN A 77 -30.72 -9.05 -12.80
N GLY A 78 -29.40 -9.18 -12.53
CA GLY A 78 -28.85 -9.48 -11.20
C GLY A 78 -28.77 -10.96 -10.87
N ASN A 79 -29.05 -11.86 -11.82
CA ASN A 79 -28.90 -13.30 -11.59
C ASN A 79 -27.42 -13.70 -11.63
N VAL A 80 -27.01 -14.58 -10.72
CA VAL A 80 -25.63 -15.06 -10.69
C VAL A 80 -25.38 -16.00 -11.86
N VAL A 81 -24.46 -15.64 -12.74
CA VAL A 81 -24.05 -16.42 -13.93
C VAL A 81 -22.83 -17.28 -13.59
N ASN A 82 -21.94 -16.78 -12.75
CA ASN A 82 -20.75 -17.51 -12.31
C ASN A 82 -20.32 -17.11 -10.90
N ARG A 83 -19.63 -18.03 -10.21
CA ARG A 83 -18.99 -17.84 -8.91
C ARG A 83 -17.53 -18.21 -9.04
N MET A 84 -16.65 -17.37 -8.51
CA MET A 84 -15.22 -17.61 -8.48
C MET A 84 -14.75 -17.54 -7.03
N SER A 85 -13.81 -18.40 -6.64
CA SER A 85 -13.12 -18.23 -5.34
C SER A 85 -12.28 -16.97 -5.31
N GLY A 86 -11.92 -16.50 -4.13
CA GLY A 86 -11.04 -15.34 -3.98
C GLY A 86 -9.68 -15.58 -4.63
N ASP A 87 -9.15 -16.79 -4.48
CA ASP A 87 -7.86 -17.17 -5.05
C ASP A 87 -7.89 -17.22 -6.59
N ASP A 88 -8.94 -17.81 -7.17
CA ASP A 88 -9.10 -17.85 -8.63
C ASP A 88 -9.25 -16.45 -9.23
N PHE A 89 -10.08 -15.60 -8.61
CA PHE A 89 -10.31 -14.24 -9.10
C PHE A 89 -9.06 -13.35 -8.93
N GLY A 90 -8.40 -13.44 -7.77
CA GLY A 90 -7.20 -12.66 -7.46
C GLY A 90 -5.91 -13.23 -8.02
N HIS A 91 -5.92 -14.43 -8.62
CA HIS A 91 -4.71 -15.16 -9.03
C HIS A 91 -3.67 -15.21 -7.90
N ARG A 92 -4.13 -15.38 -6.64
CA ARG A 92 -3.26 -15.41 -5.47
C ARG A 92 -2.49 -16.71 -5.38
N VAL A 93 -1.22 -16.59 -5.02
CA VAL A 93 -0.35 -17.72 -4.67
C VAL A 93 -0.11 -17.69 -3.16
N GLY A 94 0.10 -18.82 -2.54
CA GLY A 94 0.24 -18.91 -1.09
C GLY A 94 1.24 -17.88 -0.52
N GLY A 95 0.81 -17.13 0.48
CA GLY A 95 1.56 -16.05 1.11
C GLY A 95 1.30 -14.65 0.55
N ASP A 96 0.64 -14.51 -0.60
CA ASP A 96 0.22 -13.21 -1.11
C ASP A 96 -0.78 -12.54 -0.17
N LEU A 97 -0.61 -11.23 0.04
CA LEU A 97 -1.48 -10.41 0.88
C LEU A 97 -2.27 -9.44 0.02
N GLU A 98 -3.55 -9.25 0.35
CA GLU A 98 -4.38 -8.20 -0.22
C GLU A 98 -4.68 -7.17 0.86
N ILE A 99 -4.52 -5.88 0.57
CA ILE A 99 -4.75 -4.81 1.53
C ILE A 99 -5.36 -3.59 0.83
N VAL A 100 -6.18 -2.81 1.54
CA VAL A 100 -6.62 -1.51 1.04
C VAL A 100 -5.41 -0.58 0.94
N ARG A 101 -5.23 0.04 -0.23
CA ARG A 101 -4.07 0.90 -0.53
C ARG A 101 -3.84 1.97 0.54
N GLY A 102 -4.90 2.64 1.00
CA GLY A 102 -4.80 3.67 2.03
C GLY A 102 -4.36 3.13 3.38
N THR A 103 -4.81 1.92 3.74
CA THR A 103 -4.36 1.24 4.97
C THR A 103 -2.87 0.91 4.92
N LEU A 104 -2.37 0.44 3.77
CA LEU A 104 -0.93 0.24 3.60
C LEU A 104 -0.16 1.55 3.72
N CYS A 105 -0.65 2.63 3.10
CA CYS A 105 -0.01 3.95 3.24
C CYS A 105 0.03 4.41 4.71
N GLN A 106 -1.03 4.19 5.48
CA GLN A 106 -1.05 4.55 6.89
C GLN A 106 -0.01 3.76 7.69
N ILE A 107 0.06 2.43 7.51
CA ILE A 107 1.05 1.58 8.17
C ILE A 107 2.48 2.05 7.84
N LEU A 108 2.76 2.27 6.55
CA LEU A 108 4.07 2.75 6.11
C LEU A 108 4.41 4.11 6.71
N LYS A 109 3.46 5.06 6.71
CA LYS A 109 3.64 6.40 7.29
C LYS A 109 3.93 6.32 8.79
N ASP A 110 3.17 5.51 9.52
CA ASP A 110 3.31 5.40 10.98
C ASP A 110 4.64 4.74 11.39
N HIS A 111 5.28 4.04 10.45
CA HIS A 111 6.59 3.43 10.60
C HIS A 111 7.75 4.34 10.17
N LEU A 112 7.47 5.51 9.57
CA LEU A 112 8.50 6.47 9.21
C LEU A 112 8.93 7.30 10.41
N GLU A 113 10.23 7.23 10.72
CA GLU A 113 10.86 8.05 11.75
C GLU A 113 11.59 9.23 11.09
N GLU A 114 11.43 10.44 11.65
CA GLU A 114 12.16 11.64 11.25
C GLU A 114 12.09 11.97 9.74
N VAL A 115 10.93 11.73 9.11
CA VAL A 115 10.63 12.13 7.73
C VAL A 115 9.57 13.22 7.73
N GLU A 116 9.90 14.34 7.10
CA GLU A 116 8.95 15.43 6.94
C GLU A 116 7.95 15.12 5.81
N LEU A 117 6.65 15.29 6.09
CA LEU A 117 5.57 15.17 5.12
C LEU A 117 4.87 16.51 4.97
N LEU A 118 4.91 17.07 3.78
CA LEU A 118 4.25 18.32 3.40
C LEU A 118 3.01 17.99 2.57
N PHE A 119 1.85 18.19 3.16
CA PHE A 119 0.56 17.97 2.50
C PHE A 119 0.01 19.26 1.86
N GLY A 120 -0.80 19.12 0.83
CA GLY A 120 -1.41 20.24 0.11
C GLY A 120 -0.43 21.00 -0.77
N ASP A 121 0.69 20.38 -1.13
CA ASP A 121 1.75 21.00 -1.92
C ASP A 121 2.22 20.09 -3.06
N THR A 122 2.87 20.64 -4.05
CA THR A 122 3.37 19.90 -5.21
C THR A 122 4.61 20.55 -5.80
N ILE A 123 5.45 19.76 -6.44
CA ILE A 123 6.58 20.26 -7.21
C ILE A 123 6.04 20.94 -8.48
N GLN A 124 6.45 22.17 -8.74
CA GLN A 124 6.12 22.94 -9.94
C GLN A 124 7.26 22.87 -10.97
#